data_0aed18b424832b16151f439c8fc07855
#
_entry.id   0aed18b424832b16151f439c8fc07855
#
_cell.length_a   1.000
_cell.length_b   1.000
_cell.length_c   1.000
_cell.angle_alpha   90.00
_cell.angle_beta   90.00
_cell.angle_gamma   90.00
#
_symmetry.space_group_name_H-M   'P 1'
#
loop_
_entity.id
_entity.type
_entity.pdbx_description
1 polymer ?
#
loop_
_entity_poly.entity_id
_entity_poly.type
_entity_poly.pdbx_seq_one_letter_code
_entity_poly.pdbx_strand_id
1 'polypeptide(L)'
;MKKQLTQLTMALAGLSVAPMVFAQTAPGTGTVTFNGQLTADTCVINAGDINKTVTLDTVSAQSLPVAGATGDATNFTISVSQCPATLSSVAAHFETTNMDPATRNIINQATVSPATNVEVQLVDKDGKTPILLGSTGSFYPINAATQSATMSYYGQYYATGKTGAGNVTAVTSYTLAYQ
;
A
#
# COMPACT_ATOMS: atom_id res chain seq x y z
N MET A 1 -12.65 -39.48 97.02
CA MET A 1 -12.76 -40.49 95.95
C MET A 1 -13.11 -39.80 94.63
N LYS A 2 -12.51 -40.16 93.60
CA LYS A 2 -12.60 -39.79 92.17
C LYS A 2 -11.53 -38.84 91.66
N LYS A 3 -10.64 -39.47 90.96
CA LYS A 3 -9.51 -38.86 90.26
C LYS A 3 -9.99 -38.10 89.06
N GLN A 4 -9.54 -36.89 88.87
CA GLN A 4 -9.66 -36.13 87.63
C GLN A 4 -8.48 -36.45 86.71
N LEU A 5 -8.80 -36.93 85.53
CA LEU A 5 -7.84 -37.24 84.50
C LEU A 5 -7.84 -36.09 83.48
N THR A 6 -6.77 -35.32 83.51
CA THR A 6 -6.57 -34.19 82.60
C THR A 6 -6.03 -34.69 81.28
N GLN A 7 -6.81 -34.58 80.20
CA GLN A 7 -6.31 -34.88 78.85
C GLN A 7 -5.75 -33.60 78.23
N LEU A 8 -4.49 -33.69 77.85
CA LEU A 8 -3.74 -32.67 77.14
C LEU A 8 -3.96 -32.86 75.62
N THR A 9 -4.74 -32.00 74.99
CA THR A 9 -4.93 -32.05 73.53
C THR A 9 -3.86 -31.19 72.87
N MET A 10 -2.99 -31.81 72.13
CA MET A 10 -1.91 -31.22 71.33
C MET A 10 -2.53 -30.80 69.97
N ALA A 11 -2.65 -29.48 69.72
CA ALA A 11 -3.09 -28.95 68.42
C ALA A 11 -1.92 -28.92 67.45
N LEU A 12 -1.96 -29.78 66.43
CA LEU A 12 -1.04 -29.71 65.26
C LEU A 12 -1.55 -28.60 64.32
N ALA A 13 -0.83 -27.48 64.27
CA ALA A 13 -1.02 -26.46 63.24
C ALA A 13 -0.39 -26.96 61.93
N GLY A 14 -1.23 -27.42 60.99
CA GLY A 14 -0.81 -27.78 59.66
C GLY A 14 -0.55 -26.51 58.81
N LEU A 15 0.68 -26.22 58.48
CA LEU A 15 1.07 -25.23 57.46
C LEU A 15 0.66 -25.78 56.07
N SER A 16 -0.43 -25.29 55.50
CA SER A 16 -0.80 -25.52 54.10
C SER A 16 0.05 -24.62 53.19
N VAL A 17 1.08 -25.18 52.58
CA VAL A 17 1.84 -24.52 51.50
C VAL A 17 0.97 -24.61 50.24
N ALA A 18 0.33 -23.50 49.82
CA ALA A 18 -0.33 -23.42 48.52
C ALA A 18 0.73 -23.38 47.43
N PRO A 19 0.64 -24.25 46.40
CA PRO A 19 1.52 -24.15 45.25
C PRO A 19 1.20 -22.86 44.48
N MET A 20 2.15 -21.94 44.37
CA MET A 20 2.07 -20.82 43.44
C MET A 20 2.19 -21.38 42.02
N VAL A 21 1.08 -21.45 41.32
CA VAL A 21 1.06 -21.71 39.87
C VAL A 21 1.51 -20.43 39.18
N PHE A 22 2.75 -20.39 38.77
CA PHE A 22 3.23 -19.38 37.85
C PHE A 22 2.57 -19.67 36.49
N ALA A 23 1.65 -18.81 36.05
CA ALA A 23 1.17 -18.81 34.70
C ALA A 23 2.36 -18.51 33.77
N GLN A 24 2.92 -19.55 33.15
CA GLN A 24 3.92 -19.38 32.08
C GLN A 24 3.22 -18.76 30.89
N THR A 25 3.41 -17.47 30.66
CA THR A 25 3.11 -16.86 29.37
C THR A 25 4.02 -17.52 28.34
N ALA A 26 3.46 -18.29 27.42
CA ALA A 26 4.23 -18.91 26.35
C ALA A 26 4.90 -17.81 25.52
N PRO A 27 6.25 -17.76 25.48
CA PRO A 27 6.93 -16.74 24.70
C PRO A 27 6.73 -17.05 23.21
N GLY A 28 6.26 -16.07 22.45
CA GLY A 28 6.28 -16.09 20.99
C GLY A 28 4.95 -16.42 20.30
N THR A 29 3.81 -16.51 21.01
CA THR A 29 2.50 -16.66 20.36
C THR A 29 1.70 -15.36 20.44
N GLY A 30 1.19 -14.93 19.29
CA GLY A 30 0.31 -13.78 19.15
C GLY A 30 -0.83 -14.10 18.19
N THR A 31 -1.92 -13.34 18.26
CA THR A 31 -3.05 -13.40 17.34
C THR A 31 -3.08 -12.13 16.51
N VAL A 32 -3.34 -12.29 15.21
CA VAL A 32 -3.64 -11.18 14.29
C VAL A 32 -5.09 -11.35 13.85
N THR A 33 -5.90 -10.33 14.08
CA THR A 33 -7.31 -10.34 13.66
C THR A 33 -7.46 -9.40 12.48
N PHE A 34 -7.99 -9.91 11.38
CA PHE A 34 -8.33 -9.15 10.19
C PHE A 34 -9.82 -8.86 10.20
N ASN A 35 -10.19 -7.58 10.16
CA ASN A 35 -11.56 -7.14 9.98
C ASN A 35 -11.62 -6.38 8.65
N GLY A 36 -12.62 -6.69 7.82
CA GLY A 36 -12.84 -6.06 6.53
C GLY A 36 -14.31 -6.05 6.17
N GLN A 37 -14.68 -5.16 5.27
CA GLN A 37 -16.02 -5.09 4.69
C GLN A 37 -15.89 -5.14 3.18
N LEU A 38 -16.75 -5.92 2.53
CA LEU A 38 -16.93 -5.89 1.09
C LEU A 38 -18.16 -5.08 0.76
N THR A 39 -18.06 -4.21 -0.23
CA THR A 39 -19.20 -3.49 -0.80
C THR A 39 -19.37 -3.89 -2.26
N ALA A 40 -20.62 -3.97 -2.72
CA ALA A 40 -20.94 -4.14 -4.13
C ALA A 40 -20.93 -2.78 -4.88
N ASP A 41 -20.89 -1.69 -4.15
CA ASP A 41 -21.00 -0.34 -4.67
C ASP A 41 -19.63 0.15 -5.16
N THR A 42 -19.53 0.53 -6.43
CA THR A 42 -18.33 1.11 -7.03
C THR A 42 -18.68 2.32 -7.88
N CYS A 43 -17.74 3.26 -8.04
CA CYS A 43 -17.82 4.28 -9.06
C CYS A 43 -17.60 3.66 -10.45
N VAL A 44 -18.11 4.34 -11.50
CA VAL A 44 -17.84 4.00 -12.90
C VAL A 44 -16.62 4.81 -13.37
N ILE A 45 -15.59 4.13 -13.88
CA ILE A 45 -14.46 4.80 -14.53
C ILE A 45 -14.93 5.41 -15.84
N ASN A 46 -14.60 6.68 -16.07
CA ASN A 46 -14.98 7.35 -17.31
C ASN A 46 -14.28 6.69 -18.52
N ALA A 47 -14.99 6.58 -19.64
CA ALA A 47 -14.54 5.81 -20.80
C ALA A 47 -13.14 6.18 -21.32
N GLY A 48 -12.76 7.46 -21.26
CA GLY A 48 -11.44 7.95 -21.66
C GLY A 48 -10.30 7.58 -20.70
N ASP A 49 -10.63 7.07 -19.53
CA ASP A 49 -9.65 6.72 -18.48
C ASP A 49 -9.46 5.20 -18.30
N ILE A 50 -10.33 4.37 -18.89
CA ILE A 50 -10.23 2.90 -18.84
C ILE A 50 -8.92 2.41 -19.46
N ASN A 51 -8.54 2.97 -20.63
CA ASN A 51 -7.29 2.67 -21.34
C ASN A 51 -6.55 3.98 -21.62
N LYS A 52 -6.01 4.58 -20.57
CA LYS A 52 -5.35 5.87 -20.67
C LYS A 52 -3.93 5.75 -21.17
N THR A 53 -3.59 6.55 -22.18
CA THR A 53 -2.19 6.74 -22.61
C THR A 53 -1.67 8.07 -22.05
N VAL A 54 -0.53 8.01 -21.41
CA VAL A 54 0.22 9.16 -20.90
C VAL A 54 1.49 9.28 -21.73
N THR A 55 1.69 10.41 -22.40
CA THR A 55 2.92 10.66 -23.15
C THR A 55 3.86 11.46 -22.26
N LEU A 56 4.99 10.85 -21.89
CA LEU A 56 6.08 11.53 -21.18
C LEU A 56 6.86 12.38 -22.18
N ASP A 57 7.30 13.56 -21.73
CA ASP A 57 8.12 14.45 -22.56
C ASP A 57 9.49 13.85 -22.85
N THR A 58 10.08 14.21 -23.98
CA THR A 58 11.41 13.75 -24.35
C THR A 58 12.48 14.44 -23.50
N VAL A 59 13.24 13.64 -22.76
CA VAL A 59 14.36 14.13 -21.94
C VAL A 59 15.70 13.62 -22.46
N SER A 60 16.77 14.35 -22.20
CA SER A 60 18.12 13.88 -22.52
C SER A 60 18.53 12.75 -21.55
N ALA A 61 19.07 11.65 -22.06
CA ALA A 61 19.66 10.59 -21.22
C ALA A 61 20.78 11.14 -20.31
N GLN A 62 21.41 12.25 -20.68
CA GLN A 62 22.43 12.90 -19.85
C GLN A 62 21.85 13.57 -18.58
N SER A 63 20.55 13.88 -18.57
CA SER A 63 19.88 14.42 -17.37
C SER A 63 19.60 13.33 -16.30
N LEU A 64 19.78 12.07 -16.68
CA LEU A 64 19.58 10.90 -15.82
C LEU A 64 20.89 10.09 -15.67
N PRO A 65 21.97 10.69 -15.11
CA PRO A 65 23.33 10.15 -15.18
C PRO A 65 23.60 9.03 -14.16
N VAL A 66 22.80 8.88 -13.13
CA VAL A 66 23.03 7.95 -12.00
C VAL A 66 21.72 7.35 -11.51
N ALA A 67 21.81 6.21 -10.83
CA ALA A 67 20.65 5.61 -10.18
C ALA A 67 19.97 6.57 -9.20
N GLY A 68 18.66 6.58 -9.19
CA GLY A 68 17.83 7.49 -8.38
C GLY A 68 17.57 8.86 -9.03
N ALA A 69 18.23 9.19 -10.15
CA ALA A 69 17.88 10.40 -10.88
C ALA A 69 16.48 10.26 -11.49
N THR A 70 15.67 11.31 -11.38
CA THR A 70 14.33 11.35 -11.98
C THR A 70 14.25 12.46 -13.02
N GLY A 71 13.41 12.28 -14.01
CA GLY A 71 13.18 13.26 -15.07
C GLY A 71 11.70 13.44 -15.30
N ASP A 72 11.35 14.67 -15.55
CA ASP A 72 10.08 15.19 -16.06
C ASP A 72 8.80 14.46 -15.60
N ALA A 73 8.16 15.02 -14.59
CA ALA A 73 6.93 14.47 -14.04
C ALA A 73 5.72 14.95 -14.87
N THR A 74 5.17 14.09 -15.70
CA THR A 74 3.98 14.35 -16.52
C THR A 74 2.71 14.03 -15.73
N ASN A 75 1.82 15.01 -15.61
CA ASN A 75 0.52 14.84 -14.94
C ASN A 75 -0.45 13.99 -15.77
N PHE A 76 -1.21 13.13 -15.09
CA PHE A 76 -2.37 12.46 -15.64
C PHE A 76 -3.50 12.38 -14.62
N THR A 77 -4.74 12.28 -15.12
CA THR A 77 -5.92 12.19 -14.26
C THR A 77 -6.70 10.92 -14.56
N ILE A 78 -7.38 10.40 -13.55
CA ILE A 78 -8.37 9.34 -13.65
C ILE A 78 -9.67 9.90 -13.08
N SER A 79 -10.72 9.94 -13.90
CA SER A 79 -12.02 10.48 -13.51
C SER A 79 -13.04 9.35 -13.36
N VAL A 80 -13.84 9.46 -12.33
CA VAL A 80 -14.91 8.51 -12.02
C VAL A 80 -16.23 9.25 -11.84
N SER A 81 -17.32 8.56 -12.13
CA SER A 81 -18.68 9.06 -12.04
C SER A 81 -19.62 8.01 -11.47
N GLN A 82 -20.89 8.39 -11.25
CA GLN A 82 -21.93 7.51 -10.70
C GLN A 82 -21.47 6.83 -9.38
N CYS A 83 -20.73 7.56 -8.58
CA CYS A 83 -20.29 7.06 -7.28
C CYS A 83 -21.49 6.96 -6.32
N PRO A 84 -21.67 5.83 -5.63
CA PRO A 84 -22.69 5.70 -4.60
C PRO A 84 -22.50 6.72 -3.47
N ALA A 85 -23.62 7.21 -2.91
CA ALA A 85 -23.59 8.19 -1.81
C ALA A 85 -22.98 7.65 -0.51
N THR A 86 -22.80 6.34 -0.41
CA THR A 86 -22.16 5.64 0.71
C THR A 86 -20.64 5.80 0.73
N LEU A 87 -20.04 6.16 -0.41
CA LEU A 87 -18.60 6.32 -0.57
C LEU A 87 -18.19 7.78 -0.37
N SER A 88 -17.18 8.03 0.44
CA SER A 88 -16.69 9.38 0.74
C SER A 88 -15.47 9.79 -0.06
N SER A 89 -14.61 8.83 -0.40
CA SER A 89 -13.39 9.11 -1.16
C SER A 89 -12.95 7.90 -1.98
N VAL A 90 -12.15 8.16 -3.02
CA VAL A 90 -11.66 7.17 -3.97
C VAL A 90 -10.18 7.43 -4.28
N ALA A 91 -9.41 6.36 -4.48
CA ALA A 91 -8.03 6.40 -4.94
C ALA A 91 -7.78 5.32 -6.00
N ALA A 92 -6.71 5.45 -6.77
CA ALA A 92 -6.23 4.39 -7.65
C ALA A 92 -5.18 3.53 -6.92
N HIS A 93 -5.36 2.22 -6.97
CA HIS A 93 -4.38 1.21 -6.56
C HIS A 93 -3.70 0.69 -7.83
N PHE A 94 -2.37 0.79 -7.89
CA PHE A 94 -1.62 0.49 -9.12
C PHE A 94 -0.89 -0.85 -9.01
N GLU A 95 -1.03 -1.68 -10.05
CA GLU A 95 -0.41 -3.03 -10.12
C GLU A 95 0.14 -3.32 -11.52
N THR A 96 1.19 -4.09 -11.59
CA THR A 96 1.70 -4.67 -12.84
C THR A 96 2.52 -5.93 -12.58
N THR A 97 2.58 -6.81 -13.56
CA THR A 97 3.49 -7.97 -13.55
C THR A 97 4.93 -7.60 -13.95
N ASN A 98 5.12 -6.40 -14.52
CA ASN A 98 6.42 -5.89 -14.98
C ASN A 98 6.98 -4.84 -14.01
N MET A 99 6.98 -5.18 -12.73
CA MET A 99 7.54 -4.38 -11.66
C MET A 99 8.98 -4.81 -11.37
N ASP A 100 9.90 -3.85 -11.24
CA ASP A 100 11.20 -4.13 -10.66
C ASP A 100 11.05 -4.36 -9.14
N PRO A 101 11.49 -5.52 -8.61
CA PRO A 101 11.31 -5.83 -7.19
C PRO A 101 12.15 -4.95 -6.25
N ALA A 102 13.22 -4.31 -6.73
CA ALA A 102 14.09 -3.47 -5.91
C ALA A 102 13.55 -2.04 -5.80
N THR A 103 13.07 -1.45 -6.89
CA THR A 103 12.58 -0.08 -6.94
C THR A 103 11.07 0.00 -6.78
N ARG A 104 10.35 -1.07 -7.13
CA ARG A 104 8.88 -1.14 -7.26
C ARG A 104 8.33 -0.12 -8.28
N ASN A 105 9.11 0.20 -9.30
CA ASN A 105 8.71 0.98 -10.47
C ASN A 105 8.32 0.05 -11.64
N ILE A 106 7.80 0.63 -12.72
CA ILE A 106 7.41 -0.09 -13.92
C ILE A 106 8.64 -0.22 -14.83
N ILE A 107 9.03 -1.46 -15.13
CA ILE A 107 10.15 -1.75 -16.04
C ILE A 107 9.84 -1.26 -17.46
N ASN A 108 10.86 -0.73 -18.16
CA ASN A 108 10.73 -0.38 -19.56
C ASN A 108 10.53 -1.63 -20.45
N GLN A 109 9.41 -1.67 -21.16
CA GLN A 109 8.97 -2.78 -22.02
C GLN A 109 9.11 -2.47 -23.53
N ALA A 110 9.77 -1.37 -23.88
CA ALA A 110 9.97 -1.03 -25.29
C ALA A 110 10.76 -2.12 -26.02
N THR A 111 10.24 -2.60 -27.15
CA THR A 111 10.85 -3.68 -27.95
C THR A 111 11.71 -3.16 -29.09
N VAL A 112 11.54 -1.91 -29.48
CA VAL A 112 12.30 -1.26 -30.56
C VAL A 112 13.21 -0.20 -29.95
N SER A 113 14.51 -0.37 -30.10
CA SER A 113 15.54 0.56 -29.57
C SER A 113 15.24 1.01 -28.13
N PRO A 114 15.11 0.08 -27.17
CA PRO A 114 14.77 0.45 -25.79
C PRO A 114 15.86 1.30 -25.15
N ALA A 115 15.44 2.30 -24.39
CA ALA A 115 16.31 3.02 -23.46
C ALA A 115 16.80 2.05 -22.37
N THR A 116 18.07 2.18 -21.97
CA THR A 116 18.66 1.32 -20.94
C THR A 116 18.70 2.00 -19.58
N ASN A 117 18.63 1.20 -18.50
CA ASN A 117 18.70 1.66 -17.12
C ASN A 117 17.65 2.74 -16.79
N VAL A 118 16.46 2.61 -17.34
CA VAL A 118 15.34 3.52 -17.08
C VAL A 118 14.06 2.74 -16.83
N GLU A 119 13.30 3.23 -15.90
CA GLU A 119 11.96 2.76 -15.47
C GLU A 119 10.99 3.94 -15.51
N VAL A 120 9.70 3.65 -15.37
CA VAL A 120 8.68 4.67 -15.11
C VAL A 120 8.23 4.55 -13.66
N GLN A 121 8.35 5.65 -12.93
CA GLN A 121 7.90 5.79 -11.56
C GLN A 121 6.58 6.54 -11.53
N LEU A 122 5.63 6.02 -10.76
CA LEU A 122 4.40 6.73 -10.43
C LEU A 122 4.63 7.65 -9.24
N VAL A 123 4.03 8.83 -9.29
CA VAL A 123 4.17 9.85 -8.25
C VAL A 123 2.77 10.37 -7.88
N ASP A 124 2.60 10.65 -6.62
CA ASP A 124 1.32 11.09 -6.06
C ASP A 124 1.02 12.55 -6.42
N LYS A 125 -0.14 13.03 -6.00
CA LYS A 125 -0.69 14.36 -6.27
C LYS A 125 0.24 15.54 -5.94
N ASP A 126 1.19 15.34 -5.04
CA ASP A 126 2.16 16.35 -4.67
C ASP A 126 3.33 16.49 -5.67
N GLY A 127 3.39 15.63 -6.69
CA GLY A 127 4.45 15.58 -7.69
C GLY A 127 5.82 15.19 -7.13
N LYS A 128 5.87 14.56 -5.95
CA LYS A 128 7.11 14.24 -5.23
C LYS A 128 7.12 12.88 -4.59
N THR A 129 6.03 12.48 -3.96
CA THR A 129 5.94 11.22 -3.21
C THR A 129 5.76 10.05 -4.17
N PRO A 130 6.70 9.10 -4.26
CA PRO A 130 6.55 7.93 -5.12
C PRO A 130 5.38 7.05 -4.68
N ILE A 131 4.59 6.59 -5.65
CA ILE A 131 3.62 5.53 -5.45
C ILE A 131 4.31 4.22 -5.86
N LEU A 132 4.64 3.40 -4.89
CA LEU A 132 5.24 2.09 -5.14
C LEU A 132 4.17 1.14 -5.69
N LEU A 133 4.47 0.40 -6.76
CA LEU A 133 3.52 -0.58 -7.31
C LEU A 133 3.08 -1.61 -6.27
N GLY A 134 1.81 -2.01 -6.33
CA GLY A 134 1.14 -2.75 -5.27
C GLY A 134 0.70 -1.87 -4.10
N SER A 135 0.65 -0.55 -4.29
CA SER A 135 0.17 0.43 -3.30
C SER A 135 -0.92 1.32 -3.89
N THR A 136 -1.64 1.98 -3.01
CA THR A 136 -2.70 2.93 -3.34
C THR A 136 -2.14 4.35 -3.25
N GLY A 137 -2.45 5.18 -4.24
CA GLY A 137 -2.16 6.61 -4.20
C GLY A 137 -3.03 7.35 -3.19
N SER A 138 -2.87 8.66 -3.09
CA SER A 138 -3.71 9.49 -2.22
C SER A 138 -5.18 9.39 -2.58
N PHE A 139 -6.03 9.39 -1.56
CA PHE A 139 -7.48 9.46 -1.71
C PHE A 139 -7.94 10.87 -2.11
N TYR A 140 -8.98 10.91 -2.93
CA TYR A 140 -9.66 12.10 -3.40
C TYR A 140 -11.11 12.08 -2.96
N PRO A 141 -11.65 13.19 -2.46
CA PRO A 141 -13.03 13.26 -2.03
C PRO A 141 -13.98 13.08 -3.22
N ILE A 142 -15.04 12.30 -3.03
CA ILE A 142 -16.13 12.19 -3.98
C ILE A 142 -17.06 13.38 -3.76
N ASN A 143 -17.35 14.12 -4.82
CA ASN A 143 -18.32 15.20 -4.77
C ASN A 143 -19.75 14.61 -4.68
N ALA A 144 -20.39 14.78 -3.54
CA ALA A 144 -21.72 14.21 -3.28
C ALA A 144 -22.82 14.76 -4.22
N ALA A 145 -22.69 16.00 -4.70
CA ALA A 145 -23.68 16.60 -5.58
C ALA A 145 -23.59 16.07 -7.02
N THR A 146 -22.37 15.80 -7.49
CA THR A 146 -22.12 15.29 -8.87
C THR A 146 -21.83 13.79 -8.89
N GLN A 147 -21.73 13.15 -7.74
CA GLN A 147 -21.37 11.73 -7.58
C GLN A 147 -20.13 11.36 -8.41
N SER A 148 -19.09 12.20 -8.36
CA SER A 148 -17.89 12.05 -9.19
C SER A 148 -16.64 12.50 -8.45
N ALA A 149 -15.49 12.00 -8.91
CA ALA A 149 -14.17 12.45 -8.45
C ALA A 149 -13.18 12.44 -9.62
N THR A 150 -12.15 13.27 -9.52
CA THR A 150 -10.99 13.24 -10.43
C THR A 150 -9.73 13.09 -9.58
N MET A 151 -9.04 11.99 -9.78
CA MET A 151 -7.75 11.68 -9.16
C MET A 151 -6.65 12.18 -10.08
N SER A 152 -5.60 12.78 -9.52
CA SER A 152 -4.47 13.36 -10.28
C SER A 152 -3.17 12.77 -9.77
N TYR A 153 -2.39 12.20 -10.66
CA TYR A 153 -1.10 11.56 -10.37
C TYR A 153 -0.09 11.99 -11.43
N TYR A 154 1.15 11.54 -11.27
CA TYR A 154 2.21 11.81 -12.23
C TYR A 154 2.94 10.52 -12.60
N GLY A 155 3.46 10.49 -13.83
CA GLY A 155 4.45 9.52 -14.28
C GLY A 155 5.75 10.22 -14.60
N GLN A 156 6.89 9.65 -14.20
CA GLN A 156 8.19 10.22 -14.48
C GLN A 156 9.22 9.15 -14.82
N TYR A 157 10.29 9.53 -15.51
CA TYR A 157 11.44 8.66 -15.69
C TYR A 157 12.19 8.47 -14.36
N TYR A 158 12.66 7.27 -14.14
CA TYR A 158 13.51 6.91 -13.01
C TYR A 158 14.73 6.14 -13.50
N ALA A 159 15.92 6.60 -13.19
CA ALA A 159 17.16 5.94 -13.57
C ALA A 159 17.54 4.84 -12.56
N THR A 160 17.84 3.63 -13.05
CA THR A 160 18.42 2.54 -12.24
C THR A 160 19.95 2.52 -12.32
N GLY A 161 20.53 3.36 -13.17
CA GLY A 161 21.95 3.55 -13.41
C GLY A 161 22.17 4.68 -14.39
N LYS A 162 23.33 4.75 -15.03
CA LYS A 162 23.54 5.66 -16.16
C LYS A 162 22.65 5.26 -17.31
N THR A 163 21.72 6.12 -17.69
CA THR A 163 20.73 5.81 -18.74
C THR A 163 21.34 5.88 -20.12
N GLY A 164 20.84 5.03 -21.03
CA GLY A 164 21.07 5.11 -22.47
C GLY A 164 19.84 5.61 -23.21
N ALA A 165 20.06 6.35 -24.29
CA ALA A 165 18.98 6.87 -25.13
C ALA A 165 18.18 5.72 -25.79
N GLY A 166 16.89 5.94 -26.00
CA GLY A 166 16.00 4.97 -26.64
C GLY A 166 14.54 5.21 -26.27
N ASN A 167 13.70 4.26 -26.65
CA ASN A 167 12.27 4.31 -26.40
C ASN A 167 11.93 3.79 -24.99
N VAL A 168 10.90 4.37 -24.40
CA VAL A 168 10.34 3.90 -23.12
C VAL A 168 8.86 3.59 -23.31
N THR A 169 8.46 2.40 -22.93
CA THR A 169 7.08 1.95 -22.85
C THR A 169 6.88 1.26 -21.51
N ALA A 170 5.90 1.70 -20.74
CA ALA A 170 5.60 1.13 -19.44
C ALA A 170 4.09 1.00 -19.29
N VAL A 171 3.63 -0.14 -18.79
CA VAL A 171 2.21 -0.42 -18.63
C VAL A 171 1.92 -0.86 -17.20
N THR A 172 0.93 -0.23 -16.58
CA THR A 172 0.39 -0.64 -15.28
C THR A 172 -1.13 -0.70 -15.37
N SER A 173 -1.71 -1.58 -14.58
CA SER A 173 -3.16 -1.62 -14.34
C SER A 173 -3.48 -0.81 -13.09
N TYR A 174 -4.71 -0.38 -12.96
CA TYR A 174 -5.19 0.18 -11.71
C TYR A 174 -6.59 -0.33 -11.37
N THR A 175 -6.88 -0.39 -10.08
CA THR A 175 -8.19 -0.67 -9.51
C THR A 175 -8.59 0.48 -8.59
N LEU A 176 -9.90 0.64 -8.34
CA LEU A 176 -10.39 1.69 -7.44
C LEU A 176 -10.40 1.19 -6.00
N ALA A 177 -9.85 1.98 -5.10
CA ALA A 177 -9.91 1.81 -3.66
C ALA A 177 -10.80 2.90 -3.04
N TYR A 178 -11.54 2.58 -2.00
CA TYR A 178 -12.53 3.47 -1.38
C TYR A 178 -12.34 3.62 0.13
N GLN A 179 -12.82 4.74 0.67
CA GLN A 179 -12.97 5.01 2.08
C GLN A 179 -14.33 5.62 2.37
#